data_d6b7466737b12e1dea5ec8c3b060b537
#
_entry.id   d6b7466737b12e1dea5ec8c3b060b537
#
_cell.length_a   1.000
_cell.length_b   1.000
_cell.length_c   1.000
_cell.angle_alpha   90.00
_cell.angle_beta   90.00
_cell.angle_gamma   90.00
#
_symmetry.space_group_name_H-M   'P 1'
#
loop_
_entity.id
_entity.type
_entity.pdbx_description
1 polymer ?
#
loop_
_entity_poly.entity_id
_entity_poly.type
_entity_poly.pdbx_seq_one_letter_code
_entity_poly.pdbx_strand_id
1 'polypeptide(L)'
;YEEEGFEVEFTNGGGADNTMAAVLSGSADVGFCGPEAALYIAIGGSSDSPKVFGQLTKRDGSFLVARTPEPDFKWSDLGGKEILAGRKGGVPAMTFEYVIEELGVNASLNYDVDFNYMTAAFESGIADYCTMFEPTASDYEAEGKGYIVASVGEQSGEIPYTCFAAKESYINENPEKIEGLLRAVTKATKFVME
;
A
#
# COMPACT_ATOMS: atom_id res chain seq x y z
N TYR A 1 21.80 3.66 1.36
CA TYR A 1 22.24 2.26 1.43
C TYR A 1 23.75 2.14 1.26
N GLU A 2 24.34 2.77 0.26
CA GLU A 2 25.80 2.71 -0.01
C GLU A 2 26.65 3.16 1.20
N GLU A 3 26.24 4.19 1.95
CA GLU A 3 26.90 4.64 3.17
C GLU A 3 26.95 3.60 4.28
N GLU A 4 26.01 2.66 4.28
CA GLU A 4 25.97 1.52 5.20
C GLU A 4 26.63 0.27 4.61
N GLY A 5 27.26 0.40 3.43
CA GLY A 5 27.99 -0.67 2.76
C GLY A 5 27.14 -1.67 1.99
N PHE A 6 25.87 -1.29 1.66
CA PHE A 6 25.00 -2.15 0.87
C PHE A 6 25.09 -1.85 -0.62
N GLU A 7 25.18 -2.90 -1.40
CA GLU A 7 24.74 -2.93 -2.79
C GLU A 7 23.33 -3.52 -2.81
N VAL A 8 22.36 -2.74 -3.30
CA VAL A 8 20.93 -3.10 -3.23
C VAL A 8 20.38 -3.31 -4.63
N GLU A 9 19.82 -4.49 -4.87
CA GLU A 9 19.04 -4.79 -6.06
C GLU A 9 17.55 -4.64 -5.74
N PHE A 10 16.85 -3.79 -6.50
CA PHE A 10 15.43 -3.58 -6.36
C PHE A 10 14.65 -4.31 -7.43
N THR A 11 13.65 -5.09 -7.01
CA THR A 11 12.69 -5.75 -7.90
C THR A 11 11.27 -5.33 -7.51
N ASN A 12 10.48 -4.89 -8.48
CA ASN A 12 9.07 -4.60 -8.26
C ASN A 12 8.26 -5.90 -8.24
N GLY A 13 7.69 -6.26 -7.10
CA GLY A 13 6.86 -7.45 -6.94
C GLY A 13 5.44 -7.32 -7.53
N GLY A 14 4.98 -6.10 -7.84
CA GLY A 14 3.61 -5.88 -8.34
C GLY A 14 2.50 -6.16 -7.33
N GLY A 15 2.84 -6.19 -6.03
CA GLY A 15 1.90 -6.42 -4.93
C GLY A 15 2.51 -7.19 -3.78
N ALA A 16 1.87 -7.13 -2.60
CA ALA A 16 2.38 -7.71 -1.38
C ALA A 16 2.52 -9.25 -1.45
N ASP A 17 1.62 -9.92 -2.18
CA ASP A 17 1.65 -11.38 -2.35
C ASP A 17 2.91 -11.84 -3.07
N ASN A 18 3.20 -11.23 -4.22
CA ASN A 18 4.38 -11.57 -5.01
C ASN A 18 5.66 -11.18 -4.26
N THR A 19 5.64 -10.05 -3.55
CA THR A 19 6.76 -9.62 -2.70
C THR A 19 7.05 -10.67 -1.62
N MET A 20 6.01 -11.13 -0.92
CA MET A 20 6.20 -12.16 0.10
C MET A 20 6.52 -13.53 -0.47
N ALA A 21 6.01 -13.88 -1.65
CA ALA A 21 6.42 -15.10 -2.34
C ALA A 21 7.91 -15.09 -2.69
N ALA A 22 8.45 -13.94 -3.12
CA ALA A 22 9.88 -13.77 -3.37
C ALA A 22 10.71 -13.92 -2.08
N VAL A 23 10.24 -13.36 -0.96
CA VAL A 23 10.90 -13.53 0.35
C VAL A 23 10.88 -14.99 0.80
N LEU A 24 9.75 -15.67 0.69
CA LEU A 24 9.61 -17.08 1.09
C LEU A 24 10.50 -18.01 0.25
N SER A 25 10.56 -17.78 -1.07
CA SER A 25 11.41 -18.57 -1.98
C SER A 25 12.90 -18.27 -1.83
N GLY A 26 13.27 -17.17 -1.17
CA GLY A 26 14.66 -16.71 -1.07
C GLY A 26 15.13 -15.96 -2.33
N SER A 27 14.23 -15.59 -3.23
CA SER A 27 14.55 -14.73 -4.39
C SER A 27 14.72 -13.27 -3.99
N ALA A 28 14.23 -12.88 -2.82
CA ALA A 28 14.49 -11.60 -2.19
C ALA A 28 14.80 -11.82 -0.69
N ASP A 29 15.74 -11.07 -0.17
CA ASP A 29 16.12 -11.12 1.25
C ASP A 29 15.10 -10.38 2.12
N VAL A 30 14.62 -9.25 1.64
CA VAL A 30 13.72 -8.33 2.34
C VAL A 30 12.55 -7.95 1.43
N GLY A 31 11.33 -8.05 1.96
CA GLY A 31 10.12 -7.53 1.34
C GLY A 31 9.79 -6.15 1.89
N PHE A 32 9.34 -5.28 1.00
CA PHE A 32 8.85 -3.95 1.32
C PHE A 32 7.40 -3.82 0.82
N CYS A 33 6.44 -4.02 1.71
CA CYS A 33 5.01 -4.08 1.39
C CYS A 33 4.16 -3.89 2.65
N GLY A 34 2.85 -4.07 2.53
CA GLY A 34 1.96 -4.08 3.67
C GLY A 34 2.23 -5.25 4.64
N PRO A 35 2.02 -5.08 5.94
CA PRO A 35 2.28 -6.11 6.95
C PRO A 35 1.33 -7.31 6.87
N GLU A 36 0.17 -7.15 6.22
CA GLU A 36 -0.86 -8.17 6.08
C GLU A 36 -0.35 -9.45 5.43
N ALA A 37 0.54 -9.31 4.43
CA ALA A 37 1.08 -10.47 3.73
C ALA A 37 1.92 -11.37 4.64
N ALA A 38 2.74 -10.78 5.53
CA ALA A 38 3.47 -11.53 6.54
C ALA A 38 2.52 -12.19 7.55
N LEU A 39 1.44 -11.49 7.93
CA LEU A 39 0.42 -12.02 8.84
C LEU A 39 -0.32 -13.22 8.23
N TYR A 40 -0.73 -13.14 6.97
CA TYR A 40 -1.40 -14.27 6.28
C TYR A 40 -0.52 -15.52 6.23
N ILE A 41 0.78 -15.35 5.98
CA ILE A 41 1.74 -16.46 5.98
C ILE A 41 1.89 -17.07 7.37
N ALA A 42 1.95 -16.25 8.41
CA ALA A 42 2.05 -16.71 9.79
C ALA A 42 0.79 -17.49 10.21
N ILE A 43 -0.40 -17.00 9.88
CA ILE A 43 -1.68 -17.71 10.10
C ILE A 43 -1.74 -19.02 9.32
N GLY A 44 -1.16 -19.07 8.12
CA GLY A 44 -1.05 -20.25 7.28
C GLY A 44 -0.11 -21.34 7.83
N GLY A 45 0.59 -21.08 8.95
CA GLY A 45 1.41 -22.05 9.67
C GLY A 45 2.78 -22.32 9.05
N SER A 46 3.34 -21.37 8.30
CA SER A 46 4.72 -21.48 7.80
C SER A 46 5.71 -21.57 8.97
N SER A 47 6.66 -22.51 8.88
CA SER A 47 7.67 -22.74 9.93
C SER A 47 8.74 -21.64 9.99
N ASP A 48 8.95 -20.90 8.90
CA ASP A 48 9.88 -19.75 8.80
C ASP A 48 9.12 -18.54 8.26
N SER A 49 8.13 -18.11 9.06
CA SER A 49 7.26 -17.01 8.70
C SER A 49 8.03 -15.69 8.65
N PRO A 50 7.79 -14.84 7.63
CA PRO A 50 8.32 -13.50 7.62
C PRO A 50 7.90 -12.71 8.86
N LYS A 51 8.82 -11.94 9.41
CA LYS A 51 8.59 -11.02 10.52
C LYS A 51 8.74 -9.59 10.01
N VAL A 52 7.84 -8.74 10.42
CA VAL A 52 7.98 -7.30 10.23
C VAL A 52 9.02 -6.80 11.22
N PHE A 53 10.06 -6.13 10.72
CA PHE A 53 11.15 -5.61 11.54
C PHE A 53 11.32 -4.09 11.45
N GLY A 54 10.61 -3.44 10.51
CA GLY A 54 10.63 -1.99 10.37
C GLY A 54 9.37 -1.49 9.69
N GLN A 55 8.96 -0.28 10.05
CA GLN A 55 7.83 0.43 9.44
C GLN A 55 8.34 1.72 8.80
N LEU A 56 7.90 1.99 7.56
CA LEU A 56 8.20 3.26 6.88
C LEU A 56 7.03 4.22 6.93
N THR A 57 5.86 3.80 6.50
CA THR A 57 4.66 4.65 6.46
C THR A 57 3.64 4.20 7.49
N LYS A 58 2.98 5.17 8.09
CA LYS A 58 1.98 4.96 9.15
C LYS A 58 0.61 5.56 8.82
N ARG A 59 0.36 5.78 7.54
CA ARG A 59 -0.94 6.18 6.98
C ARG A 59 -1.05 5.65 5.56
N ASP A 60 -2.28 5.51 5.10
CA ASP A 60 -2.56 5.27 3.69
C ASP A 60 -2.07 6.47 2.86
N GLY A 61 -1.39 6.19 1.76
CA GLY A 61 -0.87 7.22 0.84
C GLY A 61 -1.76 7.45 -0.38
N SER A 62 -2.94 6.83 -0.42
CA SER A 62 -3.84 6.97 -1.57
C SER A 62 -4.83 8.12 -1.41
N PHE A 63 -5.25 8.63 -2.55
CA PHE A 63 -6.30 9.62 -2.71
C PHE A 63 -7.48 9.01 -3.44
N LEU A 64 -8.68 9.38 -3.01
CA LEU A 64 -9.90 9.04 -3.72
C LEU A 64 -10.08 10.03 -4.89
N VAL A 65 -10.21 9.49 -6.07
CA VAL A 65 -10.34 10.23 -7.33
C VAL A 65 -11.73 10.00 -7.91
N ALA A 66 -12.45 11.10 -8.17
CA ALA A 66 -13.76 11.12 -8.82
C ALA A 66 -13.61 11.41 -10.33
N ARG A 67 -14.65 11.11 -11.13
CA ARG A 67 -14.69 11.39 -12.57
C ARG A 67 -14.95 12.85 -12.89
N THR A 68 -15.64 13.55 -12.01
CA THR A 68 -16.06 14.95 -12.17
C THR A 68 -15.66 15.73 -10.92
N PRO A 69 -15.47 17.06 -11.04
CA PRO A 69 -15.20 17.89 -9.88
C PRO A 69 -16.31 17.79 -8.83
N GLU A 70 -15.95 17.52 -7.60
CA GLU A 70 -16.87 17.44 -6.45
C GLU A 70 -16.32 18.31 -5.30
N PRO A 71 -16.42 19.65 -5.41
CA PRO A 71 -15.79 20.58 -4.45
C PRO A 71 -16.38 20.46 -3.02
N ASP A 72 -17.59 19.97 -2.89
CA ASP A 72 -18.28 19.77 -1.61
C ASP A 72 -18.39 18.29 -1.23
N PHE A 73 -17.49 17.43 -1.75
CA PHE A 73 -17.49 15.98 -1.52
C PHE A 73 -17.61 15.64 -0.03
N LYS A 74 -18.44 14.65 0.24
CA LYS A 74 -18.57 14.00 1.55
C LYS A 74 -18.51 12.50 1.38
N TRP A 75 -17.90 11.82 2.32
CA TRP A 75 -17.80 10.36 2.31
C TRP A 75 -19.18 9.66 2.16
N SER A 76 -20.25 10.28 2.66
CA SER A 76 -21.63 9.80 2.47
C SER A 76 -22.07 9.73 1.00
N ASP A 77 -21.44 10.48 0.11
CA ASP A 77 -21.76 10.54 -1.31
C ASP A 77 -21.36 9.26 -2.05
N LEU A 78 -20.52 8.43 -1.42
CA LEU A 78 -20.16 7.11 -1.90
C LEU A 78 -21.28 6.08 -1.76
N GLY A 79 -22.39 6.41 -1.10
CA GLY A 79 -23.53 5.51 -0.93
C GLY A 79 -24.07 4.98 -2.26
N GLY A 80 -24.04 3.65 -2.45
CA GLY A 80 -24.45 3.00 -3.69
C GLY A 80 -23.51 3.14 -4.88
N LYS A 81 -22.32 3.71 -4.68
CA LYS A 81 -21.29 3.88 -5.70
C LYS A 81 -20.39 2.66 -5.81
N GLU A 82 -19.82 2.45 -7.00
CA GLU A 82 -18.79 1.44 -7.25
C GLU A 82 -17.40 2.06 -7.20
N ILE A 83 -16.49 1.43 -6.46
CA ILE A 83 -15.17 1.98 -6.16
C ILE A 83 -14.08 0.94 -6.41
N LEU A 84 -13.04 1.32 -7.13
CA LEU A 84 -11.79 0.59 -7.23
C LEU A 84 -10.87 1.04 -6.11
N ALA A 85 -10.71 0.22 -5.07
CA ALA A 85 -9.96 0.58 -3.86
C ALA A 85 -8.72 -0.29 -3.62
N GLY A 86 -8.37 -1.15 -4.56
CA GLY A 86 -7.25 -2.06 -4.45
C GLY A 86 -7.64 -3.52 -4.52
N ARG A 87 -6.68 -4.38 -4.28
CA ARG A 87 -6.84 -5.83 -4.30
C ARG A 87 -7.50 -6.32 -2.99
N LYS A 88 -8.44 -7.24 -3.09
CA LYS A 88 -9.10 -7.83 -1.92
C LYS A 88 -8.07 -8.39 -0.93
N GLY A 89 -8.19 -7.97 0.33
CA GLY A 89 -7.28 -8.39 1.41
C GLY A 89 -5.90 -7.73 1.40
N GLY A 90 -5.63 -6.79 0.48
CA GLY A 90 -4.47 -5.92 0.53
C GLY A 90 -4.71 -4.70 1.42
N VAL A 91 -3.64 -4.14 2.02
CA VAL A 91 -3.76 -2.99 2.93
C VAL A 91 -4.55 -1.81 2.33
N PRO A 92 -4.37 -1.40 1.06
CA PRO A 92 -5.17 -0.32 0.50
C PRO A 92 -6.66 -0.58 0.56
N ALA A 93 -7.11 -1.76 0.08
CA ALA A 93 -8.51 -2.12 0.08
C ALA A 93 -9.07 -2.25 1.51
N MET A 94 -8.35 -2.94 2.40
CA MET A 94 -8.78 -3.08 3.81
C MET A 94 -8.85 -1.73 4.54
N THR A 95 -7.94 -0.79 4.23
CA THR A 95 -8.01 0.55 4.80
C THR A 95 -9.25 1.30 4.31
N PHE A 96 -9.56 1.18 3.03
CA PHE A 96 -10.75 1.79 2.47
C PHE A 96 -12.04 1.14 3.02
N GLU A 97 -12.07 -0.20 3.13
CA GLU A 97 -13.16 -0.93 3.80
C GLU A 97 -13.39 -0.41 5.21
N TYR A 98 -12.33 -0.28 6.00
CA TYR A 98 -12.39 0.27 7.34
C TYR A 98 -12.98 1.68 7.36
N VAL A 99 -12.56 2.56 6.46
CA VAL A 99 -13.07 3.94 6.38
C VAL A 99 -14.57 3.97 6.10
N ILE A 100 -15.05 3.23 5.11
CA ILE A 100 -16.48 3.22 4.78
C ILE A 100 -17.32 2.54 5.85
N GLU A 101 -16.81 1.51 6.53
CA GLU A 101 -17.46 0.83 7.63
C GLU A 101 -17.63 1.75 8.85
N GLU A 102 -16.53 2.41 9.28
CA GLU A 102 -16.57 3.38 10.41
C GLU A 102 -17.51 4.54 10.16
N LEU A 103 -17.64 4.97 8.91
CA LEU A 103 -18.56 6.04 8.52
C LEU A 103 -20.00 5.57 8.24
N GLY A 104 -20.24 4.26 8.28
CA GLY A 104 -21.54 3.67 7.98
C GLY A 104 -21.98 3.88 6.52
N VAL A 105 -21.04 3.98 5.59
CA VAL A 105 -21.29 4.22 4.17
C VAL A 105 -21.43 2.89 3.44
N ASN A 106 -22.55 2.67 2.76
CA ASN A 106 -22.80 1.48 1.95
C ASN A 106 -22.33 1.70 0.51
N ALA A 107 -21.04 1.51 0.26
CA ALA A 107 -20.42 1.54 -1.06
C ALA A 107 -20.07 0.12 -1.55
N SER A 108 -19.94 -0.06 -2.86
CA SER A 108 -19.54 -1.33 -3.47
C SER A 108 -18.07 -1.28 -3.88
N LEU A 109 -17.25 -2.18 -3.33
CA LEU A 109 -15.84 -2.30 -3.72
C LEU A 109 -15.69 -3.36 -4.81
N ASN A 110 -15.14 -2.95 -5.95
CA ASN A 110 -14.88 -3.84 -7.07
C ASN A 110 -13.45 -4.40 -6.95
N TYR A 111 -13.36 -5.72 -6.79
CA TYR A 111 -12.12 -6.47 -6.65
C TYR A 111 -11.75 -7.28 -7.92
N ASP A 112 -12.56 -7.20 -8.96
CA ASP A 112 -12.36 -7.97 -10.18
C ASP A 112 -11.29 -7.37 -11.11
N VAL A 113 -10.81 -6.17 -10.77
CA VAL A 113 -9.76 -5.47 -11.51
C VAL A 113 -8.43 -5.64 -10.78
N ASP A 114 -7.43 -6.16 -11.50
CA ASP A 114 -6.05 -6.23 -10.98
C ASP A 114 -5.53 -4.82 -10.64
N PHE A 115 -4.77 -4.74 -9.55
CA PHE A 115 -4.24 -3.48 -9.02
C PHE A 115 -3.51 -2.64 -10.08
N ASN A 116 -2.72 -3.28 -10.94
CA ASN A 116 -1.96 -2.61 -11.98
C ASN A 116 -2.81 -2.02 -13.10
N TYR A 117 -4.07 -2.42 -13.19
CA TYR A 117 -5.01 -1.97 -14.23
C TYR A 117 -6.14 -1.07 -13.70
N MET A 118 -6.14 -0.75 -12.40
CA MET A 118 -7.21 0.04 -11.77
C MET A 118 -7.42 1.40 -12.45
N THR A 119 -6.34 2.13 -12.73
CA THR A 119 -6.38 3.42 -13.42
C THR A 119 -7.00 3.31 -14.81
N ALA A 120 -6.58 2.33 -15.60
CA ALA A 120 -7.12 2.10 -16.95
C ALA A 120 -8.61 1.68 -16.89
N ALA A 121 -8.99 0.87 -15.90
CA ALA A 121 -10.38 0.49 -15.67
C ALA A 121 -11.24 1.69 -15.28
N PHE A 122 -10.73 2.54 -14.41
CA PHE A 122 -11.38 3.80 -14.05
C PHE A 122 -11.55 4.70 -15.27
N GLU A 123 -10.52 4.87 -16.08
CA GLU A 123 -10.58 5.65 -17.34
C GLU A 123 -11.66 5.12 -18.31
N SER A 124 -11.80 3.79 -18.39
CA SER A 124 -12.80 3.13 -19.24
C SER A 124 -14.23 3.22 -18.73
N GLY A 125 -14.46 3.69 -17.51
CA GLY A 125 -15.79 3.85 -16.96
C GLY A 125 -16.30 2.71 -16.09
N ILE A 126 -15.44 1.80 -15.63
CA ILE A 126 -15.85 0.63 -14.86
C ILE A 126 -16.33 0.97 -13.46
N ALA A 127 -15.83 2.04 -12.83
CA ALA A 127 -16.24 2.44 -11.49
C ALA A 127 -16.50 3.94 -11.38
N ASP A 128 -17.24 4.37 -10.37
CA ASP A 128 -17.52 5.80 -10.09
C ASP A 128 -16.29 6.51 -9.54
N TYR A 129 -15.53 5.82 -8.67
CA TYR A 129 -14.33 6.32 -8.00
C TYR A 129 -13.20 5.31 -8.08
N CYS A 130 -11.98 5.81 -7.93
CA CYS A 130 -10.78 4.98 -7.84
C CYS A 130 -9.81 5.56 -6.81
N THR A 131 -9.17 4.71 -6.01
CA THR A 131 -8.04 5.15 -5.20
C THR A 131 -6.77 5.13 -6.03
N MET A 132 -5.99 6.19 -5.96
CA MET A 132 -4.72 6.34 -6.68
C MET A 132 -3.65 6.87 -5.74
N PHE A 133 -2.41 6.38 -5.90
CA PHE A 133 -1.24 6.91 -5.20
C PHE A 133 -0.62 8.06 -5.97
N GLU A 134 0.21 8.86 -5.30
CA GLU A 134 1.08 9.82 -5.98
C GLU A 134 2.23 9.11 -6.72
N PRO A 135 2.68 9.63 -7.88
CA PRO A 135 2.24 10.86 -8.56
C PRO A 135 0.98 10.69 -9.41
N THR A 136 0.45 9.49 -9.56
CA THR A 136 -0.64 9.17 -10.48
C THR A 136 -1.90 10.00 -10.21
N ALA A 137 -2.26 10.22 -8.94
CA ALA A 137 -3.44 11.02 -8.59
C ALA A 137 -3.33 12.45 -9.09
N SER A 138 -2.20 13.10 -8.84
CA SER A 138 -1.92 14.46 -9.31
C SER A 138 -1.80 14.57 -10.84
N ASP A 139 -1.21 13.57 -11.48
CA ASP A 139 -1.12 13.52 -12.96
C ASP A 139 -2.52 13.42 -13.59
N TYR A 140 -3.41 12.58 -13.02
CA TYR A 140 -4.79 12.46 -13.51
C TYR A 140 -5.58 13.76 -13.36
N GLU A 141 -5.40 14.47 -12.25
CA GLU A 141 -6.03 15.77 -12.04
C GLU A 141 -5.47 16.83 -13.01
N ALA A 142 -4.16 16.88 -13.19
CA ALA A 142 -3.52 17.80 -14.12
C ALA A 142 -3.94 17.57 -15.58
N GLU A 143 -4.21 16.31 -15.96
CA GLU A 143 -4.70 15.94 -17.28
C GLU A 143 -6.23 16.08 -17.44
N GLY A 144 -6.95 16.41 -16.37
CA GLY A 144 -8.40 16.51 -16.36
C GLY A 144 -9.13 15.17 -16.54
N LYS A 145 -8.47 14.07 -16.22
CA LYS A 145 -9.00 12.70 -16.31
C LYS A 145 -9.71 12.24 -15.05
N GLY A 146 -9.45 12.91 -13.93
CA GLY A 146 -10.05 12.66 -12.64
C GLY A 146 -9.80 13.84 -11.71
N TYR A 147 -10.44 13.82 -10.56
CA TYR A 147 -10.38 14.91 -9.58
C TYR A 147 -10.16 14.32 -8.19
N ILE A 148 -9.14 14.76 -7.48
CA ILE A 148 -8.88 14.34 -6.12
C ILE A 148 -9.98 14.93 -5.22
N VAL A 149 -10.73 14.09 -4.52
CA VAL A 149 -11.84 14.50 -3.66
C VAL A 149 -11.56 14.26 -2.18
N ALA A 150 -10.71 13.30 -1.83
CA ALA A 150 -10.36 13.01 -0.44
C ALA A 150 -9.01 12.28 -0.31
N SER A 151 -8.37 12.41 0.85
CA SER A 151 -7.25 11.57 1.27
C SER A 151 -7.77 10.41 2.12
N VAL A 152 -7.48 9.18 1.70
CA VAL A 152 -7.84 7.98 2.46
C VAL A 152 -7.07 7.94 3.78
N GLY A 153 -5.79 8.30 3.76
CA GLY A 153 -4.94 8.31 4.95
C GLY A 153 -5.29 9.40 5.97
N GLU A 154 -5.89 10.49 5.55
CA GLU A 154 -6.43 11.48 6.48
C GLU A 154 -7.63 10.91 7.22
N GLN A 155 -8.53 10.24 6.52
CA GLN A 155 -9.74 9.67 7.09
C GLN A 155 -9.48 8.41 7.93
N SER A 156 -8.59 7.53 7.50
CA SER A 156 -8.27 6.29 8.23
C SER A 156 -7.46 6.52 9.50
N GLY A 157 -6.73 7.65 9.57
CA GLY A 157 -5.79 7.91 10.66
C GLY A 157 -4.50 7.07 10.55
N GLU A 158 -3.84 6.84 11.68
CA GLU A 158 -2.56 6.11 11.72
C GLU A 158 -2.79 4.60 11.74
N ILE A 159 -2.16 3.92 10.79
CA ILE A 159 -2.14 2.47 10.65
C ILE A 159 -0.76 2.00 10.20
N PRO A 160 -0.32 0.75 10.50
CA PRO A 160 0.88 0.18 9.88
C PRO A 160 0.60 -0.05 8.40
N TYR A 161 1.20 0.78 7.52
CA TYR A 161 0.84 0.73 6.10
C TYR A 161 1.91 0.07 5.25
N THR A 162 3.15 0.60 5.22
CA THR A 162 4.25 -0.02 4.50
C THR A 162 5.37 -0.39 5.46
N CYS A 163 5.77 -1.64 5.43
CA CYS A 163 6.72 -2.25 6.35
C CYS A 163 7.81 -3.03 5.63
N PHE A 164 8.93 -3.22 6.31
CA PHE A 164 9.98 -4.14 5.91
C PHE A 164 9.77 -5.47 6.64
N ALA A 165 9.83 -6.57 5.90
CA ALA A 165 9.71 -7.91 6.42
C ALA A 165 10.74 -8.84 5.78
N ALA A 166 11.25 -9.81 6.55
CA ALA A 166 12.14 -10.86 6.09
C ALA A 166 11.83 -12.16 6.83
N LYS A 167 12.28 -13.30 6.32
CA LYS A 167 12.17 -14.57 7.04
C LYS A 167 12.81 -14.47 8.41
N GLU A 168 12.22 -15.12 9.41
CA GLU A 168 12.76 -15.13 10.77
C GLU A 168 14.19 -15.69 10.80
N SER A 169 14.47 -16.73 10.03
CA SER A 169 15.81 -17.27 9.86
C SER A 169 16.80 -16.22 9.34
N TYR A 170 16.43 -15.48 8.28
CA TYR A 170 17.27 -14.45 7.70
C TYR A 170 17.60 -13.32 8.69
N ILE A 171 16.61 -12.87 9.45
CA ILE A 171 16.81 -11.83 10.49
C ILE A 171 17.82 -12.30 11.54
N ASN A 172 17.68 -13.55 12.01
CA ASN A 172 18.54 -14.14 13.04
C ASN A 172 19.98 -14.37 12.54
N GLU A 173 20.14 -14.74 11.26
CA GLU A 173 21.44 -15.01 10.65
C GLU A 173 22.17 -13.74 10.21
N ASN A 174 21.43 -12.63 9.98
CA ASN A 174 21.99 -11.39 9.44
C ASN A 174 21.60 -10.13 10.25
N PRO A 175 21.74 -10.13 11.59
CA PRO A 175 21.31 -9.00 12.43
C PRO A 175 21.97 -7.68 12.04
N GLU A 176 23.24 -7.68 11.68
CA GLU A 176 23.99 -6.49 11.28
C GLU A 176 23.45 -5.87 9.98
N LYS A 177 22.99 -6.72 9.04
CA LYS A 177 22.35 -6.24 7.80
C LYS A 177 20.99 -5.59 8.11
N ILE A 178 20.20 -6.20 8.97
CA ILE A 178 18.90 -5.65 9.39
C ILE A 178 19.07 -4.29 10.07
N GLU A 179 20.01 -4.18 11.00
CA GLU A 179 20.33 -2.91 11.67
C GLU A 179 20.85 -1.86 10.68
N GLY A 180 21.74 -2.23 9.77
CA GLY A 180 22.26 -1.33 8.73
C GLY A 180 21.15 -0.81 7.82
N LEU A 181 20.23 -1.69 7.38
CA LEU A 181 19.07 -1.30 6.59
C LEU A 181 18.20 -0.28 7.35
N LEU A 182 17.90 -0.52 8.62
CA LEU A 182 17.10 0.40 9.45
C LEU A 182 17.81 1.74 9.66
N ARG A 183 19.15 1.76 9.81
CA ARG A 183 19.92 3.02 9.87
C ARG A 183 19.81 3.79 8.56
N ALA A 184 19.97 3.11 7.41
CA ALA A 184 19.84 3.73 6.09
C ALA A 184 18.46 4.34 5.87
N VAL A 185 17.39 3.59 6.20
CA VAL A 185 16.00 4.06 6.12
C VAL A 185 15.77 5.24 7.03
N THR A 186 16.29 5.20 8.26
CA THR A 186 16.16 6.32 9.22
C THR A 186 16.83 7.60 8.71
N LYS A 187 18.02 7.49 8.10
CA LYS A 187 18.70 8.63 7.47
C LYS A 187 17.90 9.20 6.31
N ALA A 188 17.40 8.32 5.43
CA ALA A 188 16.58 8.74 4.28
C ALA A 188 15.28 9.42 4.72
N THR A 189 14.60 8.89 5.73
CA THR A 189 13.38 9.50 6.27
C THR A 189 13.64 10.89 6.84
N LYS A 190 14.73 11.08 7.59
CA LYS A 190 15.12 12.41 8.10
C LYS A 190 15.36 13.38 6.96
N PHE A 191 16.10 12.98 5.94
CA PHE A 191 16.38 13.81 4.77
C PHE A 191 15.12 14.26 4.03
N VAL A 192 14.11 13.41 3.94
CA VAL A 192 12.83 13.74 3.26
C VAL A 192 11.97 14.69 4.11
N MET A 193 12.10 14.64 5.44
CA MET A 193 11.29 15.42 6.37
C MET A 193 11.88 16.80 6.70
N GLU A 194 13.16 17.06 6.38
CA GLU A 194 13.85 18.34 6.52
C GLU A 194 13.70 19.23 5.28
#